data_e19363dc4bbcec0e1d79a41226eaf005
#
_entry.id   e19363dc4bbcec0e1d79a41226eaf005
#
_cell.length_a   1.000
_cell.length_b   1.000
_cell.length_c   1.000
_cell.angle_alpha   90.00
_cell.angle_beta   90.00
_cell.angle_gamma   90.00
#
_symmetry.space_group_name_H-M   'P 1'
#
loop_
_entity.id
_entity.type
_entity.pdbx_description
1 polymer ?
#
loop_
_entity_poly.entity_id
_entity_poly.type
_entity_poly.pdbx_seq_one_letter_code
_entity_poly.pdbx_strand_id
1 'polypeptide(L)'
;GPQLTKIRNTPGVEAVFIFGLGQGPALATKGYKQLGITLPLYHAHGVASDEFIKLAGAAAEGVRLPAAALLSPSGLPANDPERIVSETYTKAFTAKYKTDISTFGGHAYDGLGIAVDAIKRAGSTDKARVRDAIEATKGFAGTAGIFNMSPTDHMGLDLSAFRMFEIKNGDWVMLK
;
A
#
# COMPACT_ATOMS: atom_id res chain seq x y z
N GLY A 1 -15.70 1.93 20.18
CA GLY A 1 -17.11 2.01 20.43
C GLY A 1 -17.82 0.66 20.49
N PRO A 2 -19.14 0.64 20.36
CA PRO A 2 -19.97 -0.56 20.59
C PRO A 2 -19.53 -1.80 19.80
N GLN A 3 -19.05 -1.63 18.56
CA GLN A 3 -18.58 -2.73 17.71
C GLN A 3 -17.38 -3.46 18.32
N LEU A 4 -16.38 -2.71 18.80
CA LEU A 4 -15.19 -3.28 19.43
C LEU A 4 -15.55 -3.98 20.76
N THR A 5 -16.48 -3.42 21.54
CA THR A 5 -16.99 -4.06 22.76
C THR A 5 -17.70 -5.38 22.43
N LYS A 6 -18.49 -5.41 21.35
CA LYS A 6 -19.12 -6.64 20.88
C LYS A 6 -18.07 -7.69 20.48
N ILE A 7 -17.07 -7.29 19.69
CA ILE A 7 -15.97 -8.19 19.28
C ILE A 7 -15.27 -8.78 20.52
N ARG A 8 -14.88 -7.93 21.48
CA ARG A 8 -14.21 -8.35 22.72
C ARG A 8 -14.99 -9.41 23.48
N ASN A 9 -16.32 -9.28 23.49
CA ASN A 9 -17.22 -10.15 24.28
C ASN A 9 -17.74 -11.35 23.46
N THR A 10 -17.36 -11.51 22.20
CA THR A 10 -17.79 -12.64 21.36
C THR A 10 -16.80 -13.80 21.50
N PRO A 11 -17.23 -14.96 22.01
CA PRO A 11 -16.39 -16.15 22.09
C PRO A 11 -15.93 -16.62 20.70
N GLY A 12 -14.73 -17.20 20.61
CA GLY A 12 -14.20 -17.83 19.39
C GLY A 12 -13.67 -16.83 18.35
N VAL A 13 -13.59 -15.53 18.64
CA VAL A 13 -12.92 -14.56 17.79
C VAL A 13 -11.41 -14.72 17.97
N GLU A 14 -10.69 -15.02 16.87
CA GLU A 14 -9.25 -15.27 16.90
C GLU A 14 -8.43 -14.11 16.33
N ALA A 15 -9.04 -13.23 15.52
CA ALA A 15 -8.40 -12.05 14.95
C ALA A 15 -9.42 -10.97 14.65
N VAL A 16 -8.96 -9.73 14.50
CA VAL A 16 -9.82 -8.59 14.12
C VAL A 16 -9.25 -7.96 12.84
N PHE A 17 -10.13 -7.72 11.88
CA PHE A 17 -9.81 -7.02 10.65
C PHE A 17 -10.61 -5.72 10.55
N ILE A 18 -9.90 -4.59 10.40
CA ILE A 18 -10.51 -3.26 10.21
C ILE A 18 -10.33 -2.85 8.75
N PHE A 19 -11.45 -2.72 8.04
CA PHE A 19 -11.46 -2.23 6.66
C PHE A 19 -11.88 -0.76 6.65
N GLY A 20 -10.98 0.13 6.23
CA GLY A 20 -11.28 1.56 6.19
C GLY A 20 -10.12 2.41 5.67
N LEU A 21 -10.40 3.70 5.53
CA LEU A 21 -9.50 4.73 5.02
C LEU A 21 -9.46 5.93 5.96
N GLY A 22 -8.42 6.75 5.83
CA GLY A 22 -8.27 8.01 6.57
C GLY A 22 -8.12 7.82 8.08
N GLN A 23 -8.72 8.70 8.88
CA GLN A 23 -8.51 8.76 10.32
C GLN A 23 -9.31 7.70 11.11
N GLY A 24 -10.42 7.21 10.56
CA GLY A 24 -11.29 6.25 11.23
C GLY A 24 -10.58 5.00 11.74
N PRO A 25 -9.78 4.31 10.92
CA PRO A 25 -8.99 3.15 11.34
C PRO A 25 -8.01 3.45 12.48
N ALA A 26 -7.36 4.61 12.50
CA ALA A 26 -6.44 4.98 13.59
C ALA A 26 -7.20 5.16 14.92
N LEU A 27 -8.38 5.79 14.90
CA LEU A 27 -9.25 5.93 16.06
C LEU A 27 -9.77 4.56 16.54
N ALA A 28 -10.14 3.68 15.61
CA ALA A 28 -10.57 2.32 15.94
C ALA A 28 -9.42 1.53 16.58
N THR A 29 -8.18 1.67 16.08
CA THR A 29 -6.98 1.04 16.65
C THR A 29 -6.71 1.52 18.08
N LYS A 30 -6.84 2.82 18.35
CA LYS A 30 -6.76 3.35 19.72
C LYS A 30 -7.82 2.74 20.63
N GLY A 31 -9.08 2.74 20.20
CA GLY A 31 -10.17 2.13 20.95
C GLY A 31 -9.99 0.63 21.18
N TYR A 32 -9.41 -0.08 20.20
CA TYR A 32 -9.05 -1.49 20.31
C TYR A 32 -8.07 -1.74 21.47
N LYS A 33 -6.99 -0.98 21.54
CA LYS A 33 -5.99 -1.08 22.63
C LYS A 33 -6.56 -0.62 23.97
N GLN A 34 -7.35 0.47 24.00
CA GLN A 34 -8.00 0.97 25.22
C GLN A 34 -8.96 -0.05 25.84
N LEU A 35 -9.63 -0.86 25.02
CA LEU A 35 -10.50 -1.94 25.49
C LEU A 35 -9.73 -3.19 25.95
N GLY A 36 -8.39 -3.19 25.91
CA GLY A 36 -7.56 -4.32 26.31
C GLY A 36 -7.71 -5.54 25.40
N ILE A 37 -8.11 -5.36 24.12
CA ILE A 37 -8.20 -6.47 23.18
C ILE A 37 -6.78 -6.84 22.75
N THR A 38 -6.41 -8.12 22.91
CA THR A 38 -5.05 -8.63 22.63
C THR A 38 -4.97 -9.53 21.39
N LEU A 39 -6.10 -9.72 20.69
CA LEU A 39 -6.13 -10.51 19.46
C LEU A 39 -5.26 -9.90 18.37
N PRO A 40 -4.78 -10.67 17.37
CA PRO A 40 -4.14 -10.11 16.19
C PRO A 40 -5.04 -9.07 15.50
N LEU A 41 -4.47 -7.88 15.22
CA LEU A 41 -5.18 -6.80 14.54
C LEU A 41 -4.63 -6.59 13.14
N TYR A 42 -5.51 -6.73 12.16
CA TYR A 42 -5.22 -6.52 10.76
C TYR A 42 -5.98 -5.31 10.21
N HIS A 43 -5.37 -4.61 9.26
CA HIS A 43 -6.02 -3.53 8.51
C HIS A 43 -5.96 -3.80 7.00
N ALA A 44 -6.87 -3.17 6.25
CA ALA A 44 -6.73 -3.07 4.80
C ALA A 44 -5.56 -2.14 4.45
N HIS A 45 -5.01 -2.30 3.23
CA HIS A 45 -3.89 -1.50 2.74
C HIS A 45 -4.15 0.02 2.69
N GLY A 46 -5.39 0.45 2.78
CA GLY A 46 -5.79 1.86 2.76
C GLY A 46 -5.29 2.72 3.93
N VAL A 47 -4.59 2.12 4.90
CA VAL A 47 -3.90 2.84 5.99
C VAL A 47 -2.37 2.78 5.87
N ALA A 48 -1.85 2.31 4.75
CA ALA A 48 -0.41 2.14 4.49
C ALA A 48 0.31 3.49 4.31
N SER A 49 0.46 4.25 5.39
CA SER A 49 1.17 5.53 5.45
C SER A 49 1.68 5.82 6.86
N ASP A 50 2.71 6.66 6.95
CA ASP A 50 3.24 7.12 8.24
C ASP A 50 2.24 7.98 9.01
N GLU A 51 1.28 8.60 8.31
CA GLU A 51 0.20 9.33 8.95
C GLU A 51 -0.65 8.43 9.86
N PHE A 52 -0.94 7.20 9.42
CA PHE A 52 -1.65 6.23 10.26
C PHE A 52 -0.87 5.94 11.54
N ILE A 53 0.45 5.71 11.44
CA ILE A 53 1.30 5.45 12.60
C ILE A 53 1.30 6.66 13.53
N LYS A 54 1.49 7.86 13.00
CA LYS A 54 1.45 9.12 13.77
C LYS A 54 0.11 9.32 14.48
N LEU A 55 -1.00 9.07 13.80
CA LEU A 55 -2.35 9.22 14.36
C LEU A 55 -2.67 8.15 15.41
N ALA A 56 -2.33 6.89 15.17
CA ALA A 56 -2.61 5.81 16.09
C ALA A 56 -1.63 5.81 17.29
N GLY A 57 -0.42 6.35 17.11
CA GLY A 57 0.64 6.41 18.11
C GLY A 57 1.04 5.00 18.59
N ALA A 58 1.30 4.84 19.88
CA ALA A 58 1.66 3.54 20.46
C ALA A 58 0.62 2.43 20.22
N ALA A 59 -0.62 2.78 19.90
CA ALA A 59 -1.64 1.80 19.58
C ALA A 59 -1.42 1.10 18.22
N ALA A 60 -0.61 1.69 17.33
CA ALA A 60 -0.28 1.10 16.04
C ALA A 60 0.65 -0.13 16.17
N GLU A 61 1.37 -0.26 17.27
CA GLU A 61 2.38 -1.33 17.46
C GLU A 61 1.74 -2.71 17.34
N GLY A 62 2.32 -3.58 16.49
CA GLY A 62 1.84 -4.93 16.20
C GLY A 62 0.67 -5.00 15.21
N VAL A 63 0.21 -3.87 14.67
CA VAL A 63 -0.79 -3.85 13.59
C VAL A 63 -0.19 -4.43 12.32
N ARG A 64 -0.96 -5.28 11.61
CA ARG A 64 -0.57 -5.92 10.36
C ARG A 64 -1.46 -5.51 9.21
N LEU A 65 -0.87 -5.41 8.02
CA LEU A 65 -1.62 -5.14 6.78
C LEU A 65 -0.86 -5.60 5.53
N PRO A 66 -1.57 -5.93 4.45
CA PRO A 66 -0.94 -6.08 3.14
C PRO A 66 -0.68 -4.71 2.53
N ALA A 67 0.50 -4.50 1.95
CA ALA A 67 0.82 -3.28 1.21
C ALA A 67 1.88 -3.53 0.13
N ALA A 68 2.06 -2.55 -0.76
CA ALA A 68 3.15 -2.56 -1.72
C ALA A 68 4.51 -2.47 -1.02
N ALA A 69 5.53 -3.06 -1.61
CA ALA A 69 6.89 -3.04 -1.09
C ALA A 69 7.50 -1.64 -0.97
N LEU A 70 6.87 -0.62 -1.55
CA LEU A 70 7.25 0.79 -1.42
C LEU A 70 7.43 1.24 0.03
N LEU A 71 6.70 0.66 0.99
CA LEU A 71 6.84 1.01 2.42
C LEU A 71 8.19 0.58 3.00
N SER A 72 8.81 -0.47 2.47
CA SER A 72 10.13 -0.96 2.90
C SER A 72 10.83 -1.67 1.74
N PRO A 73 11.27 -0.93 0.71
CA PRO A 73 11.82 -1.52 -0.51
C PRO A 73 13.11 -2.30 -0.27
N SER A 74 13.85 -1.99 0.80
CA SER A 74 15.04 -2.74 1.21
C SER A 74 14.77 -4.20 1.61
N GLY A 75 13.51 -4.56 1.86
CA GLY A 75 13.09 -5.94 2.08
C GLY A 75 13.13 -6.82 0.83
N LEU A 76 13.21 -6.22 -0.36
CA LEU A 76 13.35 -6.91 -1.65
C LEU A 76 14.85 -7.08 -2.03
N PRO A 77 15.18 -8.06 -2.91
CA PRO A 77 16.53 -8.19 -3.48
C PRO A 77 17.01 -6.88 -4.13
N ALA A 78 18.31 -6.60 -4.09
CA ALA A 78 18.86 -5.33 -4.60
C ALA A 78 18.64 -5.12 -6.10
N ASN A 79 18.53 -6.20 -6.87
CA ASN A 79 18.28 -6.17 -8.32
C ASN A 79 16.78 -6.31 -8.68
N ASP A 80 15.90 -6.31 -7.70
CA ASP A 80 14.46 -6.37 -7.94
C ASP A 80 13.98 -5.07 -8.60
N PRO A 81 13.28 -5.14 -9.75
CA PRO A 81 12.84 -3.94 -10.47
C PRO A 81 11.86 -3.10 -9.65
N GLU A 82 11.01 -3.71 -8.82
CA GLU A 82 10.10 -3.01 -7.92
C GLU A 82 10.87 -2.22 -6.85
N ARG A 83 11.95 -2.80 -6.30
CA ARG A 83 12.85 -2.11 -5.38
C ARG A 83 13.50 -0.89 -6.03
N ILE A 84 14.06 -1.07 -7.23
CA ILE A 84 14.79 -0.01 -7.95
C ILE A 84 13.86 1.19 -8.21
N VAL A 85 12.62 0.94 -8.67
CA VAL A 85 11.63 1.99 -8.92
C VAL A 85 11.23 2.67 -7.61
N SER A 86 10.94 1.91 -6.56
CA SER A 86 10.51 2.41 -5.26
C SER A 86 11.58 3.30 -4.60
N GLU A 87 12.85 2.87 -4.62
CA GLU A 87 13.96 3.68 -4.10
C GLU A 87 14.17 4.96 -4.93
N THR A 88 14.04 4.87 -6.26
CA THR A 88 14.14 6.03 -7.17
C THR A 88 13.04 7.05 -6.88
N TYR A 89 11.78 6.59 -6.78
CA TYR A 89 10.64 7.43 -6.43
C TYR A 89 10.84 8.08 -5.06
N THR A 90 11.16 7.29 -4.03
CA THR A 90 11.34 7.78 -2.66
C THR A 90 12.40 8.86 -2.60
N LYS A 91 13.57 8.61 -3.21
CA LYS A 91 14.68 9.58 -3.25
C LYS A 91 14.26 10.90 -3.92
N ALA A 92 13.62 10.82 -5.08
CA ALA A 92 13.20 12.02 -5.84
C ALA A 92 12.11 12.79 -5.09
N PHE A 93 11.11 12.10 -4.53
CA PHE A 93 10.01 12.70 -3.79
C PHE A 93 10.50 13.41 -2.53
N THR A 94 11.28 12.72 -1.69
CA THR A 94 11.81 13.28 -0.43
C THR A 94 12.77 14.45 -0.71
N ALA A 95 13.60 14.36 -1.76
CA ALA A 95 14.48 15.47 -2.13
C ALA A 95 13.70 16.73 -2.51
N LYS A 96 12.56 16.58 -3.21
CA LYS A 96 11.74 17.70 -3.69
C LYS A 96 10.81 18.26 -2.61
N TYR A 97 10.09 17.40 -1.90
CA TYR A 97 8.99 17.82 -1.04
C TYR A 97 9.35 17.87 0.45
N LYS A 98 10.50 17.30 0.86
CA LYS A 98 10.98 17.26 2.24
C LYS A 98 9.98 16.64 3.22
N THR A 99 9.22 15.65 2.74
CA THR A 99 8.23 14.90 3.53
C THR A 99 8.28 13.41 3.17
N ASP A 100 7.67 12.59 4.01
CA ASP A 100 7.59 11.16 3.83
C ASP A 100 6.73 10.79 2.61
N ILE A 101 7.01 9.64 2.01
CA ILE A 101 6.23 9.07 0.90
C ILE A 101 4.97 8.40 1.45
N SER A 102 4.03 8.10 0.56
CA SER A 102 2.90 7.23 0.83
C SER A 102 2.64 6.31 -0.36
N THR A 103 1.96 5.18 -0.11
CA THR A 103 1.53 4.29 -1.19
C THR A 103 0.58 4.99 -2.16
N PHE A 104 -0.22 5.96 -1.71
CA PHE A 104 -1.09 6.77 -2.57
C PHE A 104 -0.29 7.60 -3.59
N GLY A 105 0.80 8.23 -3.14
CA GLY A 105 1.72 8.93 -4.04
C GLY A 105 2.41 7.99 -5.02
N GLY A 106 2.78 6.79 -4.56
CA GLY A 106 3.32 5.72 -5.41
C GLY A 106 2.35 5.32 -6.52
N HIS A 107 1.09 5.08 -6.20
CA HIS A 107 0.06 4.75 -7.20
C HIS A 107 -0.12 5.86 -8.25
N ALA A 108 -0.09 7.13 -7.82
CA ALA A 108 -0.16 8.26 -8.76
C ALA A 108 1.07 8.33 -9.67
N TYR A 109 2.26 8.05 -9.14
CA TYR A 109 3.50 7.97 -9.89
C TYR A 109 3.46 6.84 -10.93
N ASP A 110 3.01 5.64 -10.54
CA ASP A 110 2.88 4.50 -11.42
C ASP A 110 1.86 4.78 -12.55
N GLY A 111 0.69 5.33 -12.19
CA GLY A 111 -0.34 5.67 -13.18
C GLY A 111 0.15 6.66 -14.23
N LEU A 112 0.90 7.69 -13.81
CA LEU A 112 1.52 8.64 -14.74
C LEU A 112 2.60 7.93 -15.59
N GLY A 113 3.42 7.08 -14.99
CA GLY A 113 4.46 6.32 -15.68
C GLY A 113 3.87 5.42 -16.76
N ILE A 114 2.82 4.67 -16.45
CA ILE A 114 2.10 3.83 -17.41
C ILE A 114 1.50 4.66 -18.56
N ALA A 115 0.89 5.81 -18.24
CA ALA A 115 0.32 6.69 -19.28
C ALA A 115 1.40 7.23 -20.23
N VAL A 116 2.54 7.67 -19.69
CA VAL A 116 3.67 8.17 -20.49
C VAL A 116 4.26 7.06 -21.37
N ASP A 117 4.44 5.86 -20.82
CA ASP A 117 4.92 4.69 -21.57
C ASP A 117 3.93 4.32 -22.70
N ALA A 118 2.65 4.30 -22.41
CA ALA A 118 1.61 4.01 -23.39
C ALA A 118 1.56 5.04 -24.52
N ILE A 119 1.69 6.35 -24.22
CA ILE A 119 1.78 7.41 -25.25
C ILE A 119 2.99 7.20 -26.15
N LYS A 120 4.15 6.84 -25.58
CA LYS A 120 5.36 6.54 -26.35
C LYS A 120 5.16 5.34 -27.27
N ARG A 121 4.59 4.24 -26.76
CA ARG A 121 4.29 3.04 -27.56
C ARG A 121 3.24 3.30 -28.64
N ALA A 122 2.22 4.09 -28.35
CA ALA A 122 1.18 4.48 -29.31
C ALA A 122 1.71 5.43 -30.39
N GLY A 123 2.79 6.17 -30.14
CA GLY A 123 3.30 7.23 -31.00
C GLY A 123 2.27 8.35 -31.24
N SER A 124 1.34 8.56 -30.31
CA SER A 124 0.18 9.44 -30.46
C SER A 124 -0.43 9.80 -29.11
N THR A 125 -1.10 10.95 -29.04
CA THR A 125 -1.96 11.35 -27.90
C THR A 125 -3.44 11.10 -28.17
N ASP A 126 -3.79 10.44 -29.28
CA ASP A 126 -5.16 9.99 -29.53
C ASP A 126 -5.63 9.05 -28.42
N LYS A 127 -6.80 9.35 -27.83
CA LYS A 127 -7.27 8.68 -26.63
C LYS A 127 -7.52 7.18 -26.83
N ALA A 128 -8.04 6.79 -28.02
CA ALA A 128 -8.30 5.38 -28.30
C ALA A 128 -6.99 4.60 -28.43
N ARG A 129 -6.01 5.14 -29.17
CA ARG A 129 -4.69 4.52 -29.33
C ARG A 129 -3.93 4.43 -27.99
N VAL A 130 -4.01 5.46 -27.16
CA VAL A 130 -3.38 5.45 -25.82
C VAL A 130 -4.05 4.43 -24.91
N ARG A 131 -5.40 4.33 -24.91
CA ARG A 131 -6.12 3.29 -24.17
C ARG A 131 -5.67 1.89 -24.59
N ASP A 132 -5.66 1.61 -25.89
CA ASP A 132 -5.26 0.30 -26.42
C ASP A 132 -3.80 -0.04 -26.04
N ALA A 133 -2.93 0.98 -26.01
CA ALA A 133 -1.55 0.83 -25.54
C ALA A 133 -1.47 0.60 -24.02
N ILE A 134 -2.33 1.22 -23.19
CA ILE A 134 -2.41 0.95 -21.76
C ILE A 134 -2.85 -0.51 -21.52
N GLU A 135 -3.90 -0.97 -22.20
CA GLU A 135 -4.40 -2.34 -22.12
C GLU A 135 -3.35 -3.39 -22.54
N ALA A 136 -2.45 -3.01 -23.45
CA ALA A 136 -1.34 -3.84 -23.91
C ALA A 136 -0.09 -3.79 -22.99
N THR A 137 -0.14 -3.10 -21.85
CA THR A 137 1.00 -2.99 -20.92
C THR A 137 1.38 -4.36 -20.35
N LYS A 138 2.66 -4.72 -20.47
CA LYS A 138 3.24 -5.95 -19.91
C LYS A 138 4.58 -5.66 -19.24
N GLY A 139 4.76 -6.22 -18.04
CA GLY A 139 6.04 -6.14 -17.33
C GLY A 139 6.44 -4.74 -16.89
N PHE A 140 5.50 -3.78 -16.78
CA PHE A 140 5.82 -2.44 -16.33
C PHE A 140 6.10 -2.46 -14.82
N ALA A 141 7.34 -2.18 -14.44
CA ALA A 141 7.75 -2.10 -13.05
C ALA A 141 7.31 -0.76 -12.45
N GLY A 142 6.42 -0.82 -11.48
CA GLY A 142 5.96 0.30 -10.68
C GLY A 142 6.34 0.17 -9.20
N THR A 143 5.96 1.15 -8.41
CA THR A 143 6.13 1.14 -6.95
C THR A 143 5.14 0.20 -6.25
N ALA A 144 4.03 -0.14 -6.93
CA ALA A 144 3.00 -1.03 -6.42
C ALA A 144 3.15 -2.49 -6.88
N GLY A 145 4.06 -2.78 -7.80
CA GLY A 145 4.29 -4.11 -8.34
C GLY A 145 4.62 -4.10 -9.83
N ILE A 146 4.56 -5.26 -10.46
CA ILE A 146 4.77 -5.44 -11.90
C ILE A 146 3.43 -5.50 -12.62
N PHE A 147 3.12 -4.47 -13.40
CA PHE A 147 1.84 -4.36 -14.08
C PHE A 147 1.79 -5.16 -15.39
N ASN A 148 0.73 -5.96 -15.51
CA ASN A 148 0.39 -6.74 -16.71
C ASN A 148 -1.09 -6.55 -17.02
N MET A 149 -1.42 -5.54 -17.81
CA MET A 149 -2.80 -5.20 -18.14
C MET A 149 -3.34 -6.01 -19.34
N SER A 150 -4.65 -5.98 -19.51
CA SER A 150 -5.36 -6.53 -20.67
C SER A 150 -6.67 -5.76 -20.92
N PRO A 151 -7.37 -5.99 -22.04
CA PRO A 151 -8.68 -5.40 -22.26
C PRO A 151 -9.76 -5.75 -21.22
N THR A 152 -9.54 -6.81 -20.43
CA THR A 152 -10.46 -7.27 -19.38
C THR A 152 -9.90 -7.14 -17.97
N ASP A 153 -8.62 -6.75 -17.84
CA ASP A 153 -7.95 -6.49 -16.57
C ASP A 153 -7.19 -5.16 -16.64
N HIS A 154 -7.82 -4.10 -16.15
CA HIS A 154 -7.24 -2.76 -16.10
C HIS A 154 -6.50 -2.47 -14.79
N MET A 155 -6.54 -3.39 -13.81
CA MET A 155 -5.73 -3.29 -12.60
C MET A 155 -4.30 -3.76 -12.86
N GLY A 156 -4.16 -4.87 -13.57
CA GLY A 156 -2.88 -5.39 -14.04
C GLY A 156 -1.93 -5.89 -12.94
N LEU A 157 -2.39 -6.00 -11.70
CA LEU A 157 -1.64 -6.49 -10.55
C LEU A 157 -2.27 -7.78 -10.01
N ASP A 158 -1.44 -8.71 -9.60
CA ASP A 158 -1.85 -9.93 -8.89
C ASP A 158 -1.48 -9.87 -7.40
N LEU A 159 -1.68 -10.96 -6.68
CA LEU A 159 -1.38 -11.01 -5.25
C LEU A 159 0.10 -10.83 -4.92
N SER A 160 1.01 -11.02 -5.88
CA SER A 160 2.45 -10.78 -5.67
C SER A 160 2.79 -9.31 -5.45
N ALA A 161 1.88 -8.39 -5.82
CA ALA A 161 2.00 -6.96 -5.53
C ALA A 161 1.93 -6.64 -4.03
N PHE A 162 1.35 -7.54 -3.23
CA PHE A 162 1.24 -7.35 -1.79
C PHE A 162 2.34 -8.09 -1.02
N ARG A 163 2.86 -7.41 -0.02
CA ARG A 163 3.68 -7.95 1.05
C ARG A 163 2.96 -7.73 2.37
N MET A 164 3.11 -8.65 3.31
CA MET A 164 2.60 -8.45 4.66
C MET A 164 3.57 -7.59 5.45
N PHE A 165 3.04 -6.58 6.09
CA PHE A 165 3.77 -5.67 6.97
C PHE A 165 3.24 -5.76 8.39
N GLU A 166 4.12 -5.49 9.35
CA GLU A 166 3.79 -5.27 10.74
C GLU A 166 4.44 -3.95 11.20
N ILE A 167 3.71 -3.18 11.99
CA ILE A 167 4.28 -1.98 12.61
C ILE A 167 5.10 -2.42 13.83
N LYS A 168 6.41 -2.12 13.80
CA LYS A 168 7.37 -2.41 14.88
C LYS A 168 8.23 -1.17 15.16
N ASN A 169 8.24 -0.77 16.43
CA ASN A 169 8.97 0.43 16.86
C ASN A 169 8.57 1.69 16.09
N GLY A 170 7.30 1.79 15.72
CA GLY A 170 6.77 2.93 14.99
C GLY A 170 7.15 2.98 13.50
N ASP A 171 7.58 1.87 12.91
CA ASP A 171 7.97 1.78 11.49
C ASP A 171 7.38 0.54 10.81
N TRP A 172 7.33 0.56 9.48
CA TRP A 172 6.86 -0.52 8.64
C TRP A 172 7.93 -1.61 8.47
N VAL A 173 7.65 -2.80 8.95
CA VAL A 173 8.55 -3.97 8.81
C VAL A 173 7.88 -5.02 7.94
N MET A 174 8.52 -5.33 6.81
CA MET A 174 8.06 -6.41 5.92
C MET A 174 8.23 -7.75 6.61
N LEU A 175 7.17 -8.54 6.68
CA LEU A 175 7.21 -9.92 7.17
C LEU A 175 7.71 -10.86 6.07
N LYS A 176 8.51 -11.86 6.47
CA LYS A 176 9.01 -12.91 5.58
C LYS A 176 8.00 -14.02 5.42
#